data_79d33c40fd0d3a8630ecc5b8e97bcb80
#
_entry.id   79d33c40fd0d3a8630ecc5b8e97bcb80
#
_cell.length_a   1.000
_cell.length_b   1.000
_cell.length_c   1.000
_cell.angle_alpha   90.00
_cell.angle_beta   90.00
_cell.angle_gamma   90.00
#
_symmetry.space_group_name_H-M   'P 1'
#
loop_
_entity.id
_entity.type
_entity.pdbx_description
1 polymer ?
#
loop_
_entity_poly.entity_id
_entity_poly.type
_entity_poly.pdbx_seq_one_letter_code
_entity_poly.pdbx_strand_id
1 'polypeptide(L)'
;MNGRMEAINELRSSPFDRLRAKGFALCFLNTLARVSLLALLLTGAAQAGVSQDEVKIPALTHRVTDLAATLDAQQTQALESRLAAFEAKKGAQIAVLIVPTTQPEAIEQFGIRAVETWKLGRKGVDDGALLLVAKDDHALRIEVGYGLEGVLNDATAHRIIDEIIVPRFKRGEFYPGIESGTAAMMQVIDGEPLPPPRRAAASGKFDIESLLFIAFGLVVVVGGMLRALLGRFPAAVLMGGALGGLAWMTVAQLLVAVLVGLMAFVFVLLGGGGRGFGGYGGGGGFGGGGGFSGGGGGFGGGGASGSW
;
A
#
# COMPACT_ATOMS: atom_id res chain seq x y z
N MET A 1 6.83 74.81 28.75
CA MET A 1 7.17 74.93 27.35
C MET A 1 6.68 73.76 26.47
N ASN A 2 5.95 72.79 27.03
CA ASN A 2 5.49 71.58 26.32
C ASN A 2 4.07 71.66 25.70
N GLY A 3 3.22 72.60 26.06
CA GLY A 3 1.85 72.65 25.55
C GLY A 3 1.70 73.27 24.16
N ARG A 4 2.75 73.88 23.61
CA ARG A 4 2.71 74.56 22.27
C ARG A 4 3.09 73.62 21.12
N MET A 5 3.77 72.51 21.39
CA MET A 5 4.16 71.56 20.37
C MET A 5 3.11 70.49 20.06
N GLU A 6 2.24 70.16 21.03
CA GLU A 6 1.10 69.27 20.79
C GLU A 6 -0.01 69.90 19.94
N ALA A 7 -0.27 71.20 20.13
CA ALA A 7 -1.27 71.90 19.34
C ALA A 7 -0.90 72.08 17.84
N ILE A 8 0.37 72.05 17.51
CA ILE A 8 0.87 72.14 16.11
C ILE A 8 0.75 70.83 15.35
N ASN A 9 0.80 69.69 16.08
CA ASN A 9 0.70 68.39 15.45
C ASN A 9 -0.79 68.01 15.16
N GLU A 10 -1.76 68.52 15.90
CA GLU A 10 -3.17 68.26 15.62
C GLU A 10 -3.74 69.04 14.43
N LEU A 11 -3.11 70.16 14.05
CA LEU A 11 -3.53 70.97 12.91
C LEU A 11 -2.99 70.51 11.56
N ARG A 12 -2.11 69.50 11.55
CA ARG A 12 -1.46 69.03 10.30
C ARG A 12 -2.11 67.80 9.66
N SER A 13 -3.08 67.20 10.34
CA SER A 13 -3.85 66.09 9.71
C SER A 13 -5.09 66.67 9.03
N SER A 14 -5.04 66.80 7.70
CA SER A 14 -6.19 67.26 6.95
C SER A 14 -7.34 66.26 7.09
N PRO A 15 -8.64 66.75 7.12
CA PRO A 15 -9.80 65.86 7.20
C PRO A 15 -9.82 64.81 6.04
N PHE A 16 -9.13 65.06 4.97
CA PHE A 16 -8.97 64.12 3.84
C PHE A 16 -8.10 62.91 4.15
N ASP A 17 -7.07 63.01 5.01
CA ASP A 17 -6.22 61.88 5.38
C ASP A 17 -6.94 60.90 6.31
N ARG A 18 -7.82 61.41 7.17
CA ARG A 18 -8.66 60.57 8.05
C ARG A 18 -9.75 59.80 7.29
N LEU A 19 -10.28 60.38 6.21
CA LEU A 19 -11.25 59.71 5.33
C LEU A 19 -10.59 58.64 4.47
N ARG A 20 -9.38 58.90 3.99
CA ARG A 20 -8.60 57.98 3.18
C ARG A 20 -8.14 56.75 4.00
N ALA A 21 -7.72 56.96 5.24
CA ALA A 21 -7.33 55.88 6.14
C ALA A 21 -8.52 54.99 6.54
N LYS A 22 -9.70 55.58 6.77
CA LYS A 22 -10.94 54.80 7.08
C LYS A 22 -11.44 54.03 5.86
N GLY A 23 -11.35 54.58 4.66
CA GLY A 23 -11.71 53.87 3.41
C GLY A 23 -10.79 52.70 3.11
N PHE A 24 -9.49 52.83 3.37
CA PHE A 24 -8.52 51.76 3.17
C PHE A 24 -8.69 50.63 4.19
N ALA A 25 -8.97 50.99 5.45
CA ALA A 25 -9.24 49.99 6.51
C ALA A 25 -10.52 49.18 6.25
N LEU A 26 -11.60 49.84 5.80
CA LEU A 26 -12.85 49.15 5.44
C LEU A 26 -12.68 48.25 4.21
N CYS A 27 -11.93 48.67 3.20
CA CYS A 27 -11.66 47.87 2.01
C CYS A 27 -10.81 46.63 2.36
N PHE A 28 -9.81 46.79 3.24
CA PHE A 28 -8.94 45.70 3.70
C PHE A 28 -9.71 44.71 4.58
N LEU A 29 -10.58 45.19 5.45
CA LEU A 29 -11.43 44.33 6.30
C LEU A 29 -12.42 43.50 5.46
N ASN A 30 -13.00 44.11 4.42
CA ASN A 30 -13.95 43.44 3.54
C ASN A 30 -13.28 42.42 2.62
N THR A 31 -12.03 42.64 2.19
CA THR A 31 -11.23 41.65 1.45
C THR A 31 -10.79 40.49 2.34
N LEU A 32 -10.38 40.77 3.57
CA LEU A 32 -10.05 39.72 4.54
C LEU A 32 -11.28 38.85 4.88
N ALA A 33 -12.45 39.43 5.08
CA ALA A 33 -13.69 38.75 5.33
C ALA A 33 -14.10 37.85 4.14
N ARG A 34 -13.92 38.33 2.90
CA ARG A 34 -14.22 37.54 1.70
C ARG A 34 -13.24 36.37 1.50
N VAL A 35 -11.95 36.58 1.78
CA VAL A 35 -10.94 35.53 1.72
C VAL A 35 -11.17 34.47 2.81
N SER A 36 -11.54 34.90 4.03
CA SER A 36 -11.91 33.99 5.13
C SER A 36 -13.16 33.18 4.83
N LEU A 37 -14.19 33.81 4.22
CA LEU A 37 -15.41 33.12 3.81
C LEU A 37 -15.15 32.13 2.68
N LEU A 38 -14.29 32.47 1.73
CA LEU A 38 -13.88 31.57 0.64
C LEU A 38 -13.06 30.38 1.17
N ALA A 39 -12.17 30.64 2.13
CA ALA A 39 -11.41 29.60 2.81
C ALA A 39 -12.33 28.64 3.61
N LEU A 40 -13.35 29.20 4.28
CA LEU A 40 -14.34 28.42 5.03
C LEU A 40 -15.22 27.56 4.10
N LEU A 41 -15.57 28.06 2.92
CA LEU A 41 -16.32 27.32 1.91
C LEU A 41 -15.49 26.21 1.26
N LEU A 42 -14.18 26.44 1.06
CA LEU A 42 -13.25 25.42 0.56
C LEU A 42 -12.96 24.30 1.57
N THR A 43 -12.97 24.61 2.87
CA THR A 43 -12.80 23.59 3.92
C THR A 43 -14.08 22.80 4.15
N GLY A 44 -15.25 23.35 3.89
CA GLY A 44 -16.53 22.64 4.01
C GLY A 44 -16.78 21.60 2.91
N ALA A 45 -16.14 21.71 1.75
CA ALA A 45 -16.31 20.77 0.64
C ALA A 45 -15.45 19.49 0.77
N ALA A 46 -14.49 19.46 1.70
CA ALA A 46 -13.55 18.34 1.84
C ALA A 46 -14.06 17.21 2.79
N GLN A 47 -15.28 17.29 3.30
CA GLN A 47 -15.84 16.27 4.20
C GLN A 47 -17.06 15.53 3.63
N ALA A 48 -17.19 15.46 2.32
CA ALA A 48 -17.94 14.36 1.75
C ALA A 48 -17.06 13.11 1.93
N GLY A 49 -17.07 12.51 3.10
CA GLY A 49 -16.59 11.17 3.35
C GLY A 49 -17.33 10.27 2.38
N VAL A 50 -16.64 9.84 1.34
CA VAL A 50 -17.09 8.73 0.52
C VAL A 50 -17.16 7.57 1.49
N SER A 51 -18.37 7.20 1.92
CA SER A 51 -18.62 5.89 2.52
C SER A 51 -18.28 4.90 1.42
N GLN A 52 -17.03 4.44 1.40
CA GLN A 52 -16.65 3.32 0.57
C GLN A 52 -17.36 2.13 1.19
N ASP A 53 -18.36 1.61 0.51
CA ASP A 53 -19.00 0.36 0.92
C ASP A 53 -17.91 -0.71 0.93
N GLU A 54 -17.43 -1.06 2.12
CA GLU A 54 -16.46 -2.13 2.31
C GLU A 54 -17.04 -3.43 1.78
N VAL A 55 -16.25 -4.18 1.03
CA VAL A 55 -16.66 -5.48 0.52
C VAL A 55 -16.97 -6.40 1.70
N LYS A 56 -18.19 -6.93 1.73
CA LYS A 56 -18.65 -7.78 2.83
C LYS A 56 -17.89 -9.09 2.87
N ILE A 57 -17.33 -9.44 4.02
CA ILE A 57 -16.70 -10.73 4.22
C ILE A 57 -17.79 -11.82 4.34
N PRO A 58 -17.72 -12.90 3.55
CA PRO A 58 -18.66 -14.00 3.65
C PRO A 58 -18.52 -14.76 4.97
N ALA A 59 -19.58 -15.44 5.39
CA ALA A 59 -19.50 -16.31 6.55
C ALA A 59 -18.58 -17.51 6.23
N LEU A 60 -17.74 -17.89 7.19
CA LEU A 60 -16.89 -19.07 7.07
C LEU A 60 -17.73 -20.34 7.31
N THR A 61 -18.15 -20.99 6.25
CA THR A 61 -18.93 -22.26 6.31
C THR A 61 -18.15 -23.44 5.78
N HIS A 62 -17.18 -23.18 4.91
CA HIS A 62 -16.31 -24.15 4.25
C HIS A 62 -14.88 -23.63 4.24
N ARG A 63 -13.90 -24.52 4.10
CA ARG A 63 -12.48 -24.15 3.95
C ARG A 63 -12.21 -23.49 2.61
N VAL A 64 -13.02 -23.79 1.61
CA VAL A 64 -12.95 -23.20 0.27
C VAL A 64 -14.23 -22.40 0.01
N THR A 65 -14.11 -21.10 -0.08
CA THR A 65 -15.20 -20.17 -0.40
C THR A 65 -14.88 -19.47 -1.70
N ASP A 66 -15.65 -19.74 -2.75
CA ASP A 66 -15.49 -19.15 -4.07
C ASP A 66 -16.73 -18.32 -4.43
N LEU A 67 -16.57 -17.00 -4.40
CA LEU A 67 -17.60 -16.01 -4.77
C LEU A 67 -17.44 -15.53 -6.22
N ALA A 68 -16.34 -15.89 -6.88
CA ALA A 68 -16.04 -15.48 -8.25
C ALA A 68 -16.34 -16.58 -9.30
N ALA A 69 -16.95 -17.70 -8.88
CA ALA A 69 -17.24 -18.85 -9.73
C ALA A 69 -16.02 -19.28 -10.58
N THR A 70 -14.85 -19.34 -9.93
CA THR A 70 -13.58 -19.66 -10.58
C THR A 70 -13.36 -21.18 -10.66
N LEU A 71 -13.86 -21.88 -9.66
CA LEU A 71 -13.73 -23.34 -9.51
C LEU A 71 -15.05 -24.03 -9.82
N ASP A 72 -14.98 -25.20 -10.40
CA ASP A 72 -16.14 -26.06 -10.49
C ASP A 72 -16.42 -26.83 -9.16
N ALA A 73 -17.56 -27.47 -9.06
CA ALA A 73 -17.97 -28.16 -7.84
C ALA A 73 -17.03 -29.34 -7.49
N GLN A 74 -16.46 -30.02 -8.47
CA GLN A 74 -15.54 -31.13 -8.25
C GLN A 74 -14.19 -30.64 -7.72
N GLN A 75 -13.68 -29.52 -8.28
CA GLN A 75 -12.45 -28.88 -7.86
C GLN A 75 -12.58 -28.33 -6.42
N THR A 76 -13.69 -27.67 -6.13
CA THR A 76 -14.00 -27.17 -4.79
C THR A 76 -14.05 -28.30 -3.78
N GLN A 77 -14.74 -29.40 -4.08
CA GLN A 77 -14.85 -30.58 -3.22
C GLN A 77 -13.48 -31.25 -3.00
N ALA A 78 -12.65 -31.34 -4.02
CA ALA A 78 -11.32 -31.93 -3.93
C ALA A 78 -10.40 -31.11 -3.01
N LEU A 79 -10.39 -29.76 -3.15
CA LEU A 79 -9.64 -28.88 -2.26
C LEU A 79 -10.16 -28.95 -0.82
N GLU A 80 -11.48 -28.89 -0.62
CA GLU A 80 -12.11 -28.96 0.69
C GLU A 80 -11.70 -30.26 1.42
N SER A 81 -11.75 -31.39 0.72
CA SER A 81 -11.38 -32.70 1.28
C SER A 81 -9.91 -32.77 1.68
N ARG A 82 -9.00 -32.18 0.86
CA ARG A 82 -7.57 -32.12 1.18
C ARG A 82 -7.27 -31.23 2.37
N LEU A 83 -7.86 -30.06 2.43
CA LEU A 83 -7.68 -29.14 3.54
C LEU A 83 -8.25 -29.70 4.84
N ALA A 84 -9.41 -30.38 4.78
CA ALA A 84 -9.99 -31.07 5.91
C ALA A 84 -9.10 -32.20 6.44
N ALA A 85 -8.53 -33.02 5.56
CA ALA A 85 -7.62 -34.08 5.93
C ALA A 85 -6.32 -33.54 6.56
N PHE A 86 -5.81 -32.42 6.06
CA PHE A 86 -4.64 -31.76 6.60
C PHE A 86 -4.91 -31.20 8.00
N GLU A 87 -6.02 -30.50 8.20
CA GLU A 87 -6.42 -29.99 9.51
C GLU A 87 -6.61 -31.15 10.53
N ALA A 88 -7.25 -32.22 10.12
CA ALA A 88 -7.41 -33.40 10.99
C ALA A 88 -6.06 -34.04 11.40
N LYS A 89 -5.05 -33.97 10.51
CA LYS A 89 -3.70 -34.52 10.77
C LYS A 89 -2.84 -33.60 11.65
N LYS A 90 -2.86 -32.29 11.37
CA LYS A 90 -1.92 -31.29 11.94
C LYS A 90 -2.57 -30.33 12.93
N GLY A 91 -3.88 -30.14 12.83
CA GLY A 91 -4.63 -29.14 13.59
C GLY A 91 -4.56 -27.73 12.99
N ALA A 92 -3.60 -27.45 12.09
CA ALA A 92 -3.49 -26.16 11.43
C ALA A 92 -4.63 -25.96 10.41
N GLN A 93 -5.26 -24.80 10.44
CA GLN A 93 -6.40 -24.46 9.60
C GLN A 93 -5.95 -23.64 8.38
N ILE A 94 -6.15 -24.19 7.19
CA ILE A 94 -5.94 -23.47 5.93
C ILE A 94 -7.28 -23.25 5.27
N ALA A 95 -7.54 -21.98 4.89
CA ALA A 95 -8.72 -21.61 4.11
C ALA A 95 -8.33 -20.98 2.77
N VAL A 96 -9.23 -21.07 1.80
CA VAL A 96 -9.13 -20.42 0.49
C VAL A 96 -10.36 -19.54 0.31
N LEU A 97 -10.14 -18.28 0.01
CA LEU A 97 -11.20 -17.32 -0.32
C LEU A 97 -10.93 -16.72 -1.68
N ILE A 98 -11.87 -16.91 -2.59
CA ILE A 98 -11.84 -16.34 -3.94
C ILE A 98 -12.98 -15.34 -4.04
N VAL A 99 -12.63 -14.09 -4.30
CA VAL A 99 -13.58 -12.98 -4.48
C VAL A 99 -13.40 -12.36 -5.87
N PRO A 100 -14.43 -11.74 -6.45
CA PRO A 100 -14.25 -10.97 -7.66
C PRO A 100 -13.26 -9.82 -7.46
N THR A 101 -13.48 -9.00 -6.47
CA THR A 101 -12.66 -7.82 -6.14
C THR A 101 -12.63 -7.55 -4.64
N THR A 102 -11.57 -6.94 -4.16
CA THR A 102 -11.50 -6.39 -2.80
C THR A 102 -11.70 -4.87 -2.79
N GLN A 103 -11.71 -4.23 -3.97
CA GLN A 103 -11.83 -2.78 -4.06
C GLN A 103 -13.13 -2.25 -3.46
N PRO A 104 -13.08 -1.11 -2.80
CA PRO A 104 -11.97 -0.13 -2.78
C PRO A 104 -10.86 -0.41 -1.76
N GLU A 105 -10.95 -1.49 -1.02
CA GLU A 105 -10.00 -1.89 0.02
C GLU A 105 -8.77 -2.58 -0.59
N ALA A 106 -7.58 -2.31 -0.04
CA ALA A 106 -6.38 -3.03 -0.44
C ALA A 106 -6.48 -4.50 -0.01
N ILE A 107 -5.93 -5.42 -0.81
CA ILE A 107 -6.03 -6.86 -0.56
C ILE A 107 -5.45 -7.25 0.80
N GLU A 108 -4.43 -6.52 1.29
CA GLU A 108 -3.83 -6.70 2.62
C GLU A 108 -4.83 -6.40 3.73
N GLN A 109 -5.55 -5.30 3.62
CA GLN A 109 -6.53 -4.87 4.63
C GLN A 109 -7.72 -5.83 4.63
N PHE A 110 -8.22 -6.18 3.45
CA PHE A 110 -9.29 -7.15 3.30
C PHE A 110 -8.90 -8.52 3.86
N GLY A 111 -7.67 -8.99 3.59
CA GLY A 111 -7.13 -10.26 4.08
C GLY A 111 -7.10 -10.32 5.59
N ILE A 112 -6.52 -9.31 6.26
CA ILE A 112 -6.48 -9.21 7.73
C ILE A 112 -7.90 -9.20 8.29
N ARG A 113 -8.79 -8.39 7.76
CA ARG A 113 -10.19 -8.31 8.21
C ARG A 113 -10.94 -9.63 8.02
N ALA A 114 -10.64 -10.38 6.94
CA ALA A 114 -11.21 -11.69 6.70
C ALA A 114 -10.77 -12.72 7.74
N VAL A 115 -9.47 -12.84 8.02
CA VAL A 115 -8.95 -13.79 9.00
C VAL A 115 -9.36 -13.44 10.43
N GLU A 116 -9.46 -12.16 10.78
CA GLU A 116 -9.97 -11.69 12.07
C GLU A 116 -11.47 -11.97 12.24
N THR A 117 -12.26 -11.76 11.18
CA THR A 117 -13.71 -12.07 11.19
C THR A 117 -13.94 -13.56 11.31
N TRP A 118 -13.17 -14.37 10.61
CA TRP A 118 -13.25 -15.80 10.59
C TRP A 118 -12.63 -16.47 11.81
N LYS A 119 -11.73 -15.74 12.50
CA LYS A 119 -10.94 -16.26 13.64
C LYS A 119 -10.23 -17.57 13.28
N LEU A 120 -9.62 -17.59 12.10
CA LEU A 120 -9.01 -18.78 11.54
C LEU A 120 -7.85 -19.26 12.42
N GLY A 121 -7.67 -20.58 12.57
CA GLY A 121 -6.67 -21.16 13.45
C GLY A 121 -7.16 -21.40 14.88
N ARG A 122 -6.43 -22.20 15.63
CA ARG A 122 -6.77 -22.55 17.03
C ARG A 122 -6.38 -21.41 17.97
N LYS A 123 -7.25 -21.09 18.92
CA LYS A 123 -7.00 -20.05 19.92
C LYS A 123 -5.74 -20.34 20.74
N GLY A 124 -4.82 -19.37 20.77
CA GLY A 124 -3.56 -19.44 21.53
C GLY A 124 -2.50 -20.34 20.90
N VAL A 125 -2.82 -21.00 19.78
CA VAL A 125 -1.85 -21.68 18.90
C VAL A 125 -1.63 -20.82 17.66
N ASP A 126 -2.69 -20.13 17.20
CA ASP A 126 -2.68 -19.17 16.11
C ASP A 126 -2.18 -19.75 14.78
N ASP A 127 -2.56 -21.02 14.52
CA ASP A 127 -2.11 -21.85 13.43
C ASP A 127 -3.06 -21.82 12.23
N GLY A 128 -3.54 -20.62 11.90
CA GLY A 128 -4.37 -20.34 10.73
C GLY A 128 -3.56 -19.83 9.55
N ALA A 129 -3.99 -20.16 8.32
CA ALA A 129 -3.49 -19.54 7.10
C ALA A 129 -4.61 -19.35 6.08
N LEU A 130 -4.62 -18.22 5.36
CA LEU A 130 -5.60 -17.91 4.33
C LEU A 130 -4.89 -17.67 3.00
N LEU A 131 -5.34 -18.36 1.95
CA LEU A 131 -5.06 -17.97 0.56
C LEU A 131 -6.24 -17.16 0.04
N LEU A 132 -6.03 -15.87 -0.14
CA LEU A 132 -7.00 -14.92 -0.71
C LEU A 132 -6.66 -14.65 -2.17
N VAL A 133 -7.67 -14.72 -3.05
CA VAL A 133 -7.54 -14.43 -4.47
C VAL A 133 -8.62 -13.42 -4.87
N ALA A 134 -8.21 -12.24 -5.31
CA ALA A 134 -9.08 -11.22 -5.90
C ALA A 134 -8.94 -11.30 -7.43
N LYS A 135 -9.90 -11.99 -8.07
CA LYS A 135 -9.76 -12.42 -9.45
C LYS A 135 -9.70 -11.28 -10.45
N ASP A 136 -10.60 -10.31 -10.33
CA ASP A 136 -10.71 -9.18 -11.26
C ASP A 136 -9.63 -8.13 -10.99
N ASP A 137 -9.11 -8.09 -9.76
CA ASP A 137 -7.99 -7.22 -9.36
C ASP A 137 -6.62 -7.80 -9.77
N HIS A 138 -6.59 -9.05 -10.25
CA HIS A 138 -5.35 -9.79 -10.54
C HIS A 138 -4.39 -9.81 -9.34
N ALA A 139 -4.92 -9.92 -8.15
CA ALA A 139 -4.18 -9.87 -6.90
C ALA A 139 -4.45 -11.10 -6.04
N LEU A 140 -3.42 -11.56 -5.34
CA LEU A 140 -3.56 -12.64 -4.37
C LEU A 140 -2.69 -12.37 -3.14
N ARG A 141 -3.09 -12.97 -2.03
CA ARG A 141 -2.38 -12.83 -0.76
C ARG A 141 -2.44 -14.12 0.04
N ILE A 142 -1.36 -14.41 0.74
CA ILE A 142 -1.33 -15.42 1.79
C ILE A 142 -1.23 -14.69 3.12
N GLU A 143 -2.23 -14.84 3.99
CA GLU A 143 -2.19 -14.40 5.37
C GLU A 143 -1.78 -15.55 6.27
N VAL A 144 -0.92 -15.26 7.25
CA VAL A 144 -0.32 -16.26 8.12
C VAL A 144 -0.55 -15.88 9.58
N GLY A 145 -1.09 -16.81 10.36
CA GLY A 145 -1.23 -16.65 11.81
C GLY A 145 0.09 -16.78 12.55
N TYR A 146 0.20 -16.13 13.70
CA TYR A 146 1.44 -16.07 14.51
C TYR A 146 2.10 -17.43 14.74
N GLY A 147 1.31 -18.49 14.97
CA GLY A 147 1.83 -19.83 15.21
C GLY A 147 2.50 -20.51 14.01
N LEU A 148 2.23 -19.99 12.80
CA LEU A 148 2.81 -20.50 11.56
C LEU A 148 3.96 -19.65 11.01
N GLU A 149 4.18 -18.42 11.51
CA GLU A 149 5.22 -17.50 11.00
C GLU A 149 6.63 -18.10 11.06
N GLY A 150 6.89 -18.99 12.02
CA GLY A 150 8.17 -19.68 12.14
C GLY A 150 8.52 -20.60 10.98
N VAL A 151 7.51 -21.17 10.30
CA VAL A 151 7.67 -22.11 9.18
C VAL A 151 7.17 -21.51 7.87
N LEU A 152 6.02 -20.87 7.87
CA LEU A 152 5.44 -20.17 6.72
C LEU A 152 5.64 -18.66 6.88
N ASN A 153 6.89 -18.23 6.91
CA ASN A 153 7.23 -16.81 7.01
C ASN A 153 6.97 -16.06 5.69
N ASP A 154 7.04 -14.73 5.72
CA ASP A 154 6.77 -13.86 4.57
C ASP A 154 7.59 -14.23 3.33
N ALA A 155 8.88 -14.55 3.51
CA ALA A 155 9.75 -14.95 2.39
C ALA A 155 9.29 -16.27 1.75
N THR A 156 8.84 -17.22 2.57
CA THR A 156 8.31 -18.51 2.11
C THR A 156 6.94 -18.32 1.44
N ALA A 157 6.06 -17.51 2.00
CA ALA A 157 4.78 -17.16 1.42
C ALA A 157 4.95 -16.46 0.06
N HIS A 158 5.90 -15.52 -0.03
CA HIS A 158 6.25 -14.83 -1.28
C HIS A 158 6.75 -15.81 -2.35
N ARG A 159 7.60 -16.77 -1.97
CA ARG A 159 8.07 -17.81 -2.91
C ARG A 159 6.94 -18.69 -3.42
N ILE A 160 6.00 -19.09 -2.55
CA ILE A 160 4.83 -19.87 -2.97
C ILE A 160 4.01 -19.08 -3.98
N ILE A 161 3.78 -17.80 -3.74
CA ILE A 161 3.08 -16.92 -4.65
C ILE A 161 3.80 -16.82 -5.99
N ASP A 162 5.06 -16.40 -5.98
CA ASP A 162 5.78 -16.03 -7.22
C ASP A 162 6.23 -17.22 -8.05
N GLU A 163 6.65 -18.32 -7.38
CA GLU A 163 7.22 -19.46 -8.09
C GLU A 163 6.16 -20.53 -8.43
N ILE A 164 5.06 -20.61 -7.66
CA ILE A 164 4.09 -21.69 -7.79
C ILE A 164 2.74 -21.20 -8.31
N ILE A 165 2.16 -20.15 -7.70
CA ILE A 165 0.78 -19.71 -8.02
C ILE A 165 0.77 -18.80 -9.24
N VAL A 166 1.48 -17.68 -9.19
CA VAL A 166 1.46 -16.63 -10.22
C VAL A 166 1.78 -17.14 -11.63
N PRO A 167 2.75 -18.05 -11.85
CA PRO A 167 3.03 -18.55 -13.19
C PRO A 167 1.86 -19.35 -13.80
N ARG A 168 1.01 -19.97 -12.97
CA ARG A 168 -0.20 -20.67 -13.41
C ARG A 168 -1.33 -19.70 -13.69
N PHE A 169 -1.53 -18.73 -12.81
CA PHE A 169 -2.57 -17.70 -12.98
C PHE A 169 -2.35 -16.87 -14.24
N LYS A 170 -1.10 -16.55 -14.59
CA LYS A 170 -0.74 -15.90 -15.87
C LYS A 170 -1.14 -16.71 -17.11
N ARG A 171 -1.32 -18.03 -16.98
CA ARG A 171 -1.81 -18.91 -18.04
C ARG A 171 -3.32 -19.16 -17.96
N GLY A 172 -4.02 -18.55 -17.00
CA GLY A 172 -5.43 -18.78 -16.75
C GLY A 172 -5.74 -20.10 -16.01
N GLU A 173 -4.70 -20.79 -15.52
CA GLU A 173 -4.80 -22.06 -14.81
C GLU A 173 -5.08 -21.83 -13.30
N PHE A 174 -6.28 -21.33 -12.97
CA PHE A 174 -6.59 -20.93 -11.58
C PHE A 174 -6.63 -22.12 -10.63
N TYR A 175 -7.37 -23.17 -10.94
CA TYR A 175 -7.44 -24.36 -10.09
C TYR A 175 -6.06 -25.00 -9.85
N PRO A 176 -5.25 -25.31 -10.89
CA PRO A 176 -3.91 -25.85 -10.67
C PRO A 176 -3.00 -24.91 -9.85
N GLY A 177 -3.19 -23.60 -9.96
CA GLY A 177 -2.46 -22.60 -9.18
C GLY A 177 -2.82 -22.69 -7.71
N ILE A 178 -4.11 -22.65 -7.37
CA ILE A 178 -4.62 -22.74 -6.01
C ILE A 178 -4.27 -24.11 -5.38
N GLU A 179 -4.48 -25.19 -6.11
CA GLU A 179 -4.16 -26.56 -5.64
C GLU A 179 -2.68 -26.70 -5.31
N SER A 180 -1.79 -26.22 -6.19
CA SER A 180 -0.35 -26.32 -5.95
C SER A 180 0.12 -25.37 -4.86
N GLY A 181 -0.46 -24.18 -4.77
CA GLY A 181 -0.16 -23.19 -3.72
C GLY A 181 -0.54 -23.73 -2.34
N THR A 182 -1.77 -24.23 -2.19
CA THR A 182 -2.23 -24.84 -0.93
C THR A 182 -1.44 -26.10 -0.57
N ALA A 183 -1.06 -26.92 -1.57
CA ALA A 183 -0.19 -28.08 -1.35
C ALA A 183 1.19 -27.64 -0.82
N ALA A 184 1.78 -26.59 -1.39
CA ALA A 184 3.06 -26.06 -0.92
C ALA A 184 2.95 -25.47 0.50
N MET A 185 1.86 -24.78 0.83
CA MET A 185 1.60 -24.30 2.19
C MET A 185 1.53 -25.49 3.18
N MET A 186 0.78 -26.54 2.83
CA MET A 186 0.68 -27.75 3.65
C MET A 186 2.03 -28.43 3.86
N GLN A 187 2.86 -28.55 2.81
CA GLN A 187 4.21 -29.14 2.90
C GLN A 187 5.10 -28.36 3.86
N VAL A 188 5.12 -27.04 3.74
CA VAL A 188 5.91 -26.19 4.63
C VAL A 188 5.46 -26.29 6.08
N ILE A 189 4.15 -26.31 6.33
CA ILE A 189 3.59 -26.46 7.68
C ILE A 189 3.86 -27.90 8.23
N ASP A 190 3.95 -28.90 7.36
CA ASP A 190 4.32 -30.26 7.72
C ASP A 190 5.83 -30.40 8.06
N GLY A 191 6.63 -29.36 7.81
CA GLY A 191 8.08 -29.31 8.05
C GLY A 191 8.92 -29.73 6.84
N GLU A 192 8.32 -29.88 5.66
CA GLU A 192 9.03 -30.19 4.42
C GLU A 192 9.53 -28.90 3.76
N PRO A 193 10.82 -28.79 3.38
CA PRO A 193 11.33 -27.63 2.68
C PRO A 193 10.70 -27.51 1.29
N LEU A 194 10.44 -26.28 0.85
CA LEU A 194 10.08 -26.04 -0.55
C LEU A 194 11.20 -26.51 -1.48
N PRO A 195 10.88 -26.93 -2.72
CA PRO A 195 11.88 -27.18 -3.75
C PRO A 195 12.87 -26.01 -3.84
N PRO A 196 14.16 -26.27 -4.18
CA PRO A 196 15.12 -25.19 -4.33
C PRO A 196 14.57 -24.12 -5.29
N PRO A 197 14.82 -22.82 -5.01
CA PRO A 197 14.32 -21.73 -5.84
C PRO A 197 14.67 -22.02 -7.30
N ARG A 198 13.69 -21.93 -8.19
CA ARG A 198 14.00 -21.84 -9.61
C ARG A 198 14.92 -20.65 -9.73
N ARG A 199 16.19 -20.88 -10.09
CA ARG A 199 17.06 -19.78 -10.51
C ARG A 199 16.28 -19.08 -11.60
N ALA A 200 15.76 -17.89 -11.29
CA ALA A 200 15.21 -17.02 -12.30
C ALA A 200 16.25 -17.02 -13.40
N ALA A 201 15.90 -17.52 -14.58
CA ALA A 201 16.68 -17.29 -15.77
C ALA A 201 16.94 -15.80 -15.70
N ALA A 202 18.21 -15.42 -15.56
CA ALA A 202 18.61 -14.08 -15.22
C ALA A 202 17.78 -13.12 -16.06
N SER A 203 16.67 -12.65 -15.52
CA SER A 203 15.97 -11.51 -16.07
C SER A 203 17.03 -10.45 -15.93
N GLY A 204 17.55 -10.00 -17.07
CA GLY A 204 18.65 -9.05 -17.12
C GLY A 204 18.25 -7.78 -16.39
N LYS A 205 18.27 -7.84 -15.08
CA LYS A 205 18.39 -6.67 -14.23
C LYS A 205 19.79 -6.21 -14.59
N PHE A 206 19.85 -5.23 -15.48
CA PHE A 206 21.06 -4.46 -15.67
C PHE A 206 21.40 -3.94 -14.28
N ASP A 207 22.39 -4.57 -13.63
CA ASP A 207 22.88 -4.07 -12.36
C ASP A 207 23.26 -2.61 -12.57
N ILE A 208 22.89 -1.76 -11.59
CA ILE A 208 23.20 -0.32 -11.64
C ILE A 208 24.67 -0.10 -12.01
N GLU A 209 25.56 -0.97 -11.54
CA GLU A 209 26.97 -0.96 -11.92
C GLU A 209 27.18 -1.17 -13.42
N SER A 210 26.56 -2.17 -14.04
CA SER A 210 26.64 -2.42 -15.49
C SER A 210 26.08 -1.24 -16.29
N LEU A 211 24.99 -0.62 -15.82
CA LEU A 211 24.40 0.58 -16.42
C LEU A 211 25.35 1.77 -16.32
N LEU A 212 26.04 1.95 -15.20
CA LEU A 212 27.04 3.00 -15.01
C LEU A 212 28.27 2.79 -15.91
N PHE A 213 28.75 1.54 -16.07
CA PHE A 213 29.84 1.23 -17.00
C PHE A 213 29.46 1.49 -18.47
N ILE A 214 28.26 1.11 -18.88
CA ILE A 214 27.74 1.38 -20.24
C ILE A 214 27.58 2.89 -20.45
N ALA A 215 26.99 3.62 -19.48
CA ALA A 215 26.84 5.06 -19.54
C ALA A 215 28.20 5.78 -19.61
N PHE A 216 29.16 5.35 -18.80
CA PHE A 216 30.52 5.89 -18.84
C PHE A 216 31.19 5.63 -20.19
N GLY A 217 31.12 4.41 -20.72
CA GLY A 217 31.64 4.06 -22.05
C GLY A 217 30.99 4.92 -23.13
N LEU A 218 29.67 5.12 -23.08
CA LEU A 218 28.96 5.96 -24.03
C LEU A 218 29.44 7.42 -23.98
N VAL A 219 29.61 7.98 -22.77
CA VAL A 219 30.13 9.35 -22.56
C VAL A 219 31.55 9.50 -23.17
N VAL A 220 32.43 8.51 -22.99
CA VAL A 220 33.79 8.53 -23.54
C VAL A 220 33.77 8.47 -25.07
N VAL A 221 32.97 7.57 -25.63
CA VAL A 221 32.88 7.38 -27.11
C VAL A 221 32.22 8.62 -27.75
N VAL A 222 31.07 9.05 -27.26
CA VAL A 222 30.36 10.20 -27.81
C VAL A 222 31.14 11.50 -27.59
N GLY A 223 31.75 11.67 -26.42
CA GLY A 223 32.62 12.81 -26.12
C GLY A 223 33.88 12.84 -27.02
N GLY A 224 34.48 11.68 -27.29
CA GLY A 224 35.59 11.56 -28.22
C GLY A 224 35.21 11.93 -29.65
N MET A 225 34.08 11.44 -30.13
CA MET A 225 33.53 11.74 -31.45
C MET A 225 33.16 13.23 -31.61
N LEU A 226 32.50 13.80 -30.60
CA LEU A 226 32.15 15.22 -30.60
C LEU A 226 33.38 16.13 -30.61
N ARG A 227 34.43 15.72 -29.87
CA ARG A 227 35.70 16.43 -29.82
C ARG A 227 36.43 16.36 -31.15
N ALA A 228 36.33 15.27 -31.92
CA ALA A 228 36.91 15.13 -33.23
C ALA A 228 36.20 16.02 -34.30
N LEU A 229 34.87 16.15 -34.18
CA LEU A 229 34.03 16.90 -35.13
C LEU A 229 33.98 18.42 -34.86
N LEU A 230 33.82 18.83 -33.60
CA LEU A 230 33.54 20.19 -33.20
C LEU A 230 34.73 20.88 -32.51
N GLY A 231 35.82 20.15 -32.23
CA GLY A 231 36.94 20.67 -31.45
C GLY A 231 36.72 20.57 -29.92
N ARG A 232 37.77 20.94 -29.17
CA ARG A 232 37.84 20.71 -27.72
C ARG A 232 36.82 21.55 -26.94
N PHE A 233 36.65 22.79 -27.29
CA PHE A 233 35.85 23.74 -26.50
C PHE A 233 34.32 23.54 -26.68
N PRO A 234 33.76 23.49 -27.89
CA PRO A 234 32.32 23.29 -28.06
C PRO A 234 31.86 21.89 -27.65
N ALA A 235 32.69 20.85 -27.82
CA ALA A 235 32.36 19.52 -27.34
C ALA A 235 32.22 19.46 -25.79
N ALA A 236 33.13 20.14 -25.07
CA ALA A 236 33.06 20.21 -23.60
C ALA A 236 31.81 20.97 -23.10
N VAL A 237 31.42 22.02 -23.75
CA VAL A 237 30.21 22.81 -23.40
C VAL A 237 28.95 22.00 -23.66
N LEU A 238 28.84 21.28 -24.77
CA LEU A 238 27.68 20.42 -25.09
C LEU A 238 27.56 19.25 -24.14
N MET A 239 28.64 18.53 -23.89
CA MET A 239 28.62 17.39 -22.96
C MET A 239 28.37 17.81 -21.53
N GLY A 240 29.03 18.90 -21.07
CA GLY A 240 28.82 19.45 -19.74
C GLY A 240 27.39 19.96 -19.53
N GLY A 241 26.84 20.64 -20.55
CA GLY A 241 25.44 21.12 -20.52
C GLY A 241 24.42 19.97 -20.51
N ALA A 242 24.62 18.94 -21.32
CA ALA A 242 23.72 17.78 -21.35
C ALA A 242 23.75 17.01 -20.05
N LEU A 243 24.93 16.68 -19.51
CA LEU A 243 25.07 15.96 -18.24
C LEU A 243 24.62 16.82 -17.04
N GLY A 244 24.95 18.11 -17.05
CA GLY A 244 24.48 19.07 -16.03
C GLY A 244 22.97 19.25 -16.03
N GLY A 245 22.33 19.33 -17.20
CA GLY A 245 20.88 19.40 -17.34
C GLY A 245 20.18 18.13 -16.84
N LEU A 246 20.74 16.96 -17.16
CA LEU A 246 20.20 15.69 -16.66
C LEU A 246 20.34 15.57 -15.13
N ALA A 247 21.49 15.97 -14.57
CA ALA A 247 21.71 16.01 -13.14
C ALA A 247 20.78 17.02 -12.45
N TRP A 248 20.54 18.18 -13.06
CA TRP A 248 19.61 19.17 -12.54
C TRP A 248 18.18 18.64 -12.46
N MET A 249 17.70 17.91 -13.50
CA MET A 249 16.37 17.29 -13.48
C MET A 249 16.20 16.28 -12.33
N THR A 250 17.22 15.46 -12.06
CA THR A 250 17.17 14.47 -10.98
C THR A 250 17.23 15.12 -9.59
N VAL A 251 18.07 16.13 -9.40
CA VAL A 251 18.20 16.87 -8.14
C VAL A 251 16.94 17.70 -7.84
N ALA A 252 16.31 18.31 -8.85
CA ALA A 252 15.07 19.06 -8.67
C ALA A 252 13.94 18.15 -8.18
N GLN A 253 13.81 16.93 -8.71
CA GLN A 253 12.82 15.95 -8.24
C GLN A 253 13.10 15.50 -6.81
N LEU A 254 14.35 15.30 -6.44
CA LEU A 254 14.75 14.91 -5.10
C LEU A 254 14.47 16.02 -4.08
N LEU A 255 14.72 17.28 -4.42
CA LEU A 255 14.35 18.44 -3.60
C LEU A 255 12.85 18.55 -3.37
N VAL A 256 12.04 18.36 -4.42
CA VAL A 256 10.57 18.34 -4.29
C VAL A 256 10.11 17.20 -3.39
N ALA A 257 10.66 16.00 -3.56
CA ALA A 257 10.33 14.85 -2.71
C ALA A 257 10.69 15.08 -1.22
N VAL A 258 11.84 15.69 -0.97
CA VAL A 258 12.27 16.06 0.40
C VAL A 258 11.35 17.13 0.99
N LEU A 259 10.97 18.15 0.23
CA LEU A 259 10.04 19.17 0.68
C LEU A 259 8.64 18.61 0.98
N VAL A 260 8.12 17.73 0.12
CA VAL A 260 6.83 17.07 0.34
C VAL A 260 6.91 16.15 1.57
N GLY A 261 8.00 15.39 1.73
CA GLY A 261 8.23 14.55 2.90
C GLY A 261 8.34 15.36 4.19
N LEU A 262 9.04 16.50 4.17
CA LEU A 262 9.13 17.41 5.31
C LEU A 262 7.77 18.02 5.67
N MET A 263 7.00 18.41 4.65
CA MET A 263 5.66 18.97 4.84
C MET A 263 4.70 17.93 5.42
N ALA A 264 4.76 16.67 4.94
CA ALA A 264 4.00 15.56 5.50
C ALA A 264 4.42 15.25 6.94
N PHE A 265 5.72 15.25 7.22
CA PHE A 265 6.26 15.07 8.57
C PHE A 265 5.79 16.16 9.55
N VAL A 266 5.85 17.43 9.14
CA VAL A 266 5.36 18.56 9.94
C VAL A 266 3.84 18.47 10.14
N PHE A 267 3.08 18.06 9.12
CA PHE A 267 1.64 17.86 9.22
C PHE A 267 1.28 16.76 10.22
N VAL A 268 1.99 15.64 10.22
CA VAL A 268 1.81 14.55 11.20
C VAL A 268 2.20 15.00 12.61
N LEU A 269 3.28 15.76 12.75
CA LEU A 269 3.73 16.31 14.04
C LEU A 269 2.74 17.32 14.65
N LEU A 270 2.14 18.17 13.81
CA LEU A 270 1.19 19.19 14.24
C LEU A 270 -0.25 18.67 14.32
N GLY A 271 -0.61 17.63 13.54
CA GLY A 271 -1.93 17.03 13.48
C GLY A 271 -2.14 15.82 14.39
N GLY A 272 -1.12 15.35 15.08
CA GLY A 272 -1.14 14.12 15.89
C GLY A 272 -1.77 14.28 17.29
N GLY A 273 -2.89 14.96 17.42
CA GLY A 273 -3.66 15.08 18.64
C GLY A 273 -5.08 14.56 18.51
N GLY A 274 -5.30 13.26 18.51
CA GLY A 274 -6.63 12.66 18.43
C GLY A 274 -6.66 11.19 18.83
N ARG A 275 -6.60 10.94 20.09
CA ARG A 275 -7.35 10.03 20.97
C ARG A 275 -8.03 8.79 20.36
N GLY A 276 -7.65 7.64 20.92
CA GLY A 276 -8.64 6.68 21.43
C GLY A 276 -8.90 5.50 20.55
N PHE A 277 -8.03 4.50 20.59
CA PHE A 277 -8.45 3.13 20.33
C PHE A 277 -9.08 2.58 21.61
N GLY A 278 -10.40 2.77 21.72
CA GLY A 278 -11.24 2.14 22.72
C GLY A 278 -11.58 0.73 22.31
N GLY A 279 -11.27 -0.24 23.14
CA GLY A 279 -11.63 -1.64 22.99
C GLY A 279 -13.15 -1.84 22.96
N TYR A 280 -13.59 -2.76 22.11
CA TYR A 280 -14.89 -3.42 22.22
C TYR A 280 -14.68 -4.91 22.49
N GLY A 281 -14.91 -5.24 23.73
CA GLY A 281 -15.19 -6.62 24.13
C GLY A 281 -16.70 -6.86 24.00
N GLY A 282 -17.07 -8.09 23.75
CA GLY A 282 -18.45 -8.56 23.83
C GLY A 282 -18.75 -9.55 22.73
N GLY A 283 -18.90 -10.78 23.04
CA GLY A 283 -20.06 -11.42 23.56
C GLY A 283 -20.45 -12.55 22.65
N GLY A 284 -20.44 -13.75 23.15
CA GLY A 284 -20.68 -15.02 22.47
C GLY A 284 -22.05 -15.14 21.83
N GLY A 285 -22.11 -16.02 20.85
CA GLY A 285 -23.31 -16.56 20.26
C GLY A 285 -23.04 -17.99 19.83
N PHE A 286 -23.46 -18.95 20.62
CA PHE A 286 -23.53 -20.35 20.26
C PHE A 286 -24.63 -20.57 19.23
N GLY A 287 -24.28 -21.07 18.06
CA GLY A 287 -25.22 -21.54 17.05
C GLY A 287 -24.65 -22.79 16.41
N GLY A 288 -25.13 -23.95 16.83
CA GLY A 288 -24.70 -25.23 16.32
C GLY A 288 -25.24 -25.47 14.90
N GLY A 289 -24.37 -25.87 14.04
CA GLY A 289 -24.58 -26.44 12.72
C GLY A 289 -23.23 -26.88 12.24
N GLY A 290 -23.06 -28.16 11.85
CA GLY A 290 -21.78 -28.78 11.51
C GLY A 290 -21.09 -28.16 10.30
N GLY A 291 -20.73 -26.90 10.35
CA GLY A 291 -19.93 -26.19 9.38
C GLY A 291 -18.52 -25.94 9.89
N PHE A 292 -17.59 -25.75 8.97
CA PHE A 292 -16.25 -25.30 9.27
C PHE A 292 -16.30 -23.91 9.93
N SER A 293 -15.58 -23.70 11.06
CA SER A 293 -15.47 -22.43 11.75
C SER A 293 -14.06 -22.24 12.27
N GLY A 294 -13.62 -20.97 12.32
CA GLY A 294 -12.34 -20.61 12.89
C GLY A 294 -12.29 -20.89 14.39
N GLY A 295 -11.14 -21.35 14.88
CA GLY A 295 -10.89 -21.74 16.27
C GLY A 295 -10.45 -20.60 17.18
N GLY A 296 -10.35 -19.35 16.70
CA GLY A 296 -9.99 -18.17 17.48
C GLY A 296 -8.52 -17.78 17.43
N GLY A 297 -7.81 -18.12 16.36
CA GLY A 297 -6.41 -17.75 16.12
C GLY A 297 -6.20 -16.25 15.95
N GLY A 298 -5.00 -15.75 16.29
CA GLY A 298 -4.55 -14.37 16.11
C GLY A 298 -3.66 -14.22 14.88
N PHE A 299 -3.75 -13.06 14.24
CA PHE A 299 -2.96 -12.68 13.06
C PHE A 299 -2.30 -11.33 13.29
N GLY A 300 -1.05 -11.16 12.81
CA GLY A 300 -0.27 -9.93 12.94
C GLY A 300 0.02 -9.23 11.61
N GLY A 301 -0.65 -9.66 10.54
CA GLY A 301 -0.38 -9.15 9.19
C GLY A 301 0.85 -9.80 8.53
N GLY A 302 1.37 -10.88 9.10
CA GLY A 302 2.38 -11.73 8.43
C GLY A 302 1.80 -12.37 7.18
N GLY A 303 2.66 -12.56 6.17
CA GLY A 303 2.27 -13.13 4.88
C GLY A 303 2.86 -12.38 3.69
N ALA A 304 2.34 -12.65 2.49
CA ALA A 304 2.82 -12.00 1.28
C ALA A 304 1.69 -11.75 0.28
N SER A 305 1.85 -10.73 -0.53
CA SER A 305 0.95 -10.41 -1.66
C SER A 305 1.67 -10.60 -2.99
N GLY A 306 0.90 -10.84 -4.04
CA GLY A 306 1.38 -10.92 -5.41
C GLY A 306 0.33 -10.53 -6.42
N SER A 307 0.74 -10.37 -7.68
CA SER A 307 -0.15 -10.06 -8.80
C SER A 307 0.25 -10.85 -10.04
N TRP A 308 -0.70 -11.05 -10.95
CA TRP A 308 -0.47 -11.79 -12.20
C TRP A 308 -0.99 -11.07 -13.43
#